data_11b383d729d30f764d4d88429290f967
#
_entry.id   11b383d729d30f764d4d88429290f967
#
_cell.length_a   1.000
_cell.length_b   1.000
_cell.length_c   1.000
_cell.angle_alpha   90.00
_cell.angle_beta   90.00
_cell.angle_gamma   90.00
#
_symmetry.space_group_name_H-M   'P 1'
#
loop_
_entity.id
_entity.type
_entity.pdbx_description
1 polymer ?
#
loop_
_entity_poly.entity_id
_entity_poly.type
_entity_poly.pdbx_seq_one_letter_code
_entity_poly.pdbx_strand_id
1 'polypeptide(L)'
;TAICGSDVHIYKWNQWAQQHVKPPQVIGHEYVGEIAELGAGVTGFTVGQRVSGEGHITCGHCRNCHTGNIQWCKHHIGVGVDRDGAFAEFVCIPARNVIAIDESLPEDVVSFFDAFGNATHTALMFPLIGEDVLITGAGPIGIIAGGICKYAGARRVVITDVNEYR
;
A
#
# COMPACT_ATOMS: atom_id res chain seq x y z
N THR A 1 -9.75 -3.13 7.65
CA THR A 1 -8.34 -2.70 7.74
C THR A 1 -7.45 -3.90 8.02
N ALA A 2 -6.21 -3.87 7.50
CA ALA A 2 -5.16 -4.82 7.82
C ALA A 2 -4.07 -4.15 8.67
N ILE A 3 -3.20 -4.95 9.26
CA ILE A 3 -2.08 -4.48 10.10
C ILE A 3 -0.78 -4.68 9.34
N CYS A 4 -0.09 -3.59 9.05
CA CYS A 4 1.23 -3.60 8.42
C CYS A 4 2.36 -3.77 9.46
N GLY A 5 3.54 -4.16 9.01
CA GLY A 5 4.75 -4.16 9.85
C GLY A 5 5.11 -2.79 10.41
N SER A 6 4.81 -1.70 9.70
CA SER A 6 4.98 -0.34 10.20
C SER A 6 4.06 0.00 11.38
N ASP A 7 2.82 -0.51 11.41
CA ASP A 7 1.93 -0.35 12.56
C ASP A 7 2.50 -1.05 13.79
N VAL A 8 3.13 -2.23 13.61
CA VAL A 8 3.83 -2.95 14.69
C VAL A 8 5.05 -2.15 15.19
N HIS A 9 5.78 -1.47 14.31
CA HIS A 9 6.87 -0.58 14.71
C HIS A 9 6.35 0.60 15.54
N ILE A 10 5.21 1.18 15.17
CA ILE A 10 4.57 2.27 15.92
C ILE A 10 4.07 1.74 17.28
N TYR A 11 3.39 0.60 17.30
CA TYR A 11 2.92 -0.03 18.54
C TYR A 11 4.06 -0.30 19.53
N LYS A 12 5.21 -0.77 19.05
CA LYS A 12 6.41 -1.01 19.88
C LYS A 12 7.17 0.27 20.21
N TRP A 13 6.79 1.40 19.66
CA TRP A 13 7.42 2.71 19.84
C TRP A 13 8.94 2.65 19.68
N ASN A 14 9.41 1.97 18.62
CA ASN A 14 10.83 1.81 18.36
C ASN A 14 11.47 3.10 17.82
N GLN A 15 12.77 3.10 17.57
CA GLN A 15 13.51 4.27 17.13
C GLN A 15 12.93 4.89 15.84
N TRP A 16 12.49 4.06 14.89
CA TRP A 16 11.87 4.55 13.67
C TRP A 16 10.56 5.29 13.96
N ALA A 17 9.68 4.71 14.79
CA ALA A 17 8.42 5.33 15.15
C ALA A 17 8.62 6.67 15.87
N GLN A 18 9.58 6.75 16.78
CA GLN A 18 9.94 7.99 17.51
C GLN A 18 10.40 9.12 16.58
N GLN A 19 10.99 8.79 15.43
CA GLN A 19 11.49 9.75 14.46
C GLN A 19 10.41 10.22 13.48
N HIS A 20 9.39 9.40 13.20
CA HIS A 20 8.44 9.65 12.10
C HIS A 20 7.03 9.98 12.58
N VAL A 21 6.60 9.43 13.72
CA VAL A 21 5.21 9.60 14.21
C VAL A 21 5.13 10.63 15.33
N LYS A 22 4.14 11.50 15.27
CA LYS A 22 3.89 12.56 16.26
C LYS A 22 2.55 12.33 16.96
N PRO A 23 2.53 11.66 18.12
CA PRO A 23 1.29 11.46 18.86
C PRO A 23 0.68 12.81 19.37
N PRO A 24 -0.66 12.89 19.50
CA PRO A 24 -1.64 11.85 19.20
C PRO A 24 -1.88 11.71 17.69
N GLN A 25 -1.99 10.48 17.18
CA GLN A 25 -2.24 10.20 15.77
C GLN A 25 -2.99 8.87 15.59
N VAL A 26 -3.96 8.85 14.70
CA VAL A 26 -4.60 7.62 14.24
C VAL A 26 -3.66 6.95 13.22
N ILE A 27 -3.33 5.69 13.44
CA ILE A 27 -2.45 4.91 12.56
C ILE A 27 -3.26 4.05 11.57
N GLY A 28 -2.59 3.23 10.75
CA GLY A 28 -3.19 2.35 9.76
C GLY A 28 -3.26 2.97 8.36
N HIS A 29 -2.94 2.18 7.35
CA HIS A 29 -2.88 2.62 5.95
C HIS A 29 -3.32 1.53 4.97
N GLU A 30 -3.65 0.35 5.45
CA GLU A 30 -4.16 -0.78 4.67
C GLU A 30 -5.65 -0.94 4.96
N TYR A 31 -6.52 -0.62 4.00
CA TYR A 31 -7.96 -0.56 4.25
C TYR A 31 -8.81 -0.79 3.00
N VAL A 32 -10.05 -1.16 3.25
CA VAL A 32 -11.19 -1.11 2.33
C VAL A 32 -12.33 -0.37 3.02
N GLY A 33 -13.12 0.33 2.28
CA GLY A 33 -14.27 1.07 2.81
C GLY A 33 -15.20 1.56 1.72
N GLU A 34 -16.17 2.37 2.11
CA GLU A 34 -17.12 3.03 1.22
C GLU A 34 -16.96 4.54 1.31
N ILE A 35 -17.19 5.22 0.20
CA ILE A 35 -17.17 6.68 0.18
C ILE A 35 -18.36 7.20 1.01
N ALA A 36 -18.09 7.83 2.13
CA ALA A 36 -19.08 8.44 2.99
C ALA A 36 -19.44 9.86 2.53
N GLU A 37 -18.43 10.62 2.06
CA GLU A 37 -18.62 12.01 1.63
C GLU A 37 -17.62 12.36 0.52
N LEU A 38 -18.02 13.24 -0.40
CA LEU A 38 -17.16 13.77 -1.47
C LEU A 38 -16.83 15.23 -1.19
N GLY A 39 -15.55 15.56 -1.24
CA GLY A 39 -15.09 16.93 -1.17
C GLY A 39 -15.55 17.78 -2.37
N ALA A 40 -15.55 19.10 -2.19
CA ALA A 40 -15.95 20.04 -3.24
C ALA A 40 -15.12 19.85 -4.52
N GLY A 41 -15.80 19.70 -5.66
CA GLY A 41 -15.17 19.54 -6.98
C GLY A 41 -14.65 18.12 -7.29
N VAL A 42 -14.83 17.15 -6.41
CA VAL A 42 -14.51 15.75 -6.71
C VAL A 42 -15.50 15.21 -7.73
N THR A 43 -14.99 14.59 -8.79
CA THR A 43 -15.76 13.95 -9.85
C THR A 43 -15.28 12.52 -10.07
N GLY A 44 -16.07 11.66 -10.71
CA GLY A 44 -15.72 10.28 -11.03
C GLY A 44 -15.96 9.28 -9.90
N PHE A 45 -16.51 9.71 -8.76
CA PHE A 45 -16.87 8.86 -7.63
C PHE A 45 -18.30 9.15 -7.17
N THR A 46 -18.89 8.19 -6.45
CA THR A 46 -20.23 8.32 -5.83
C THR A 46 -20.18 7.91 -4.37
N VAL A 47 -21.04 8.53 -3.53
CA VAL A 47 -21.23 8.11 -2.14
C VAL A 47 -21.76 6.67 -2.11
N GLY A 48 -21.26 5.84 -1.20
CA GLY A 48 -21.53 4.41 -1.11
C GLY A 48 -20.66 3.55 -2.04
N GLN A 49 -19.85 4.16 -2.92
CA GLN A 49 -18.94 3.39 -3.77
C GLN A 49 -17.83 2.74 -2.96
N ARG A 50 -17.60 1.45 -3.21
CA ARG A 50 -16.55 0.67 -2.55
C ARG A 50 -15.18 1.05 -3.08
N VAL A 51 -14.26 1.31 -2.16
CA VAL A 51 -12.92 1.82 -2.48
C VAL A 51 -11.85 1.29 -1.54
N SER A 52 -10.62 1.34 -2.01
CA SER A 52 -9.41 1.34 -1.21
C SER A 52 -8.61 2.59 -1.56
N GLY A 53 -7.38 2.70 -1.13
CA GLY A 53 -6.57 3.87 -1.45
C GLY A 53 -5.07 3.63 -1.38
N GLU A 54 -4.35 4.47 -2.13
CA GLU A 54 -2.89 4.58 -2.05
C GLU A 54 -2.50 5.44 -0.84
N GLY A 55 -1.76 4.87 0.09
CA GLY A 55 -1.37 5.52 1.35
C GLY A 55 -0.33 6.63 1.19
N HIS A 56 0.35 6.76 0.04
CA HIS A 56 1.37 7.78 -0.19
C HIS A 56 0.79 8.97 -0.97
N ILE A 57 0.52 10.06 -0.25
CA ILE A 57 0.03 11.30 -0.86
C ILE A 57 1.22 12.08 -1.38
N THR A 58 1.34 12.18 -2.70
CA THR A 58 2.46 12.85 -3.36
C THR A 58 2.19 14.34 -3.60
N CYS A 59 3.24 15.18 -3.63
CA CYS A 59 3.07 16.62 -3.79
C CYS A 59 2.64 17.08 -5.20
N GLY A 60 2.88 16.27 -6.22
CA GLY A 60 2.51 16.56 -7.61
C GLY A 60 3.42 17.57 -8.34
N HIS A 61 4.31 18.28 -7.65
CA HIS A 61 5.09 19.39 -8.22
C HIS A 61 6.61 19.27 -8.11
N CYS A 62 7.16 18.28 -7.39
CA CYS A 62 8.61 18.09 -7.36
C CYS A 62 9.08 17.42 -8.66
N ARG A 63 10.40 17.46 -8.90
CA ARG A 63 10.99 16.87 -10.10
C ARG A 63 10.56 15.43 -10.33
N ASN A 64 10.55 14.61 -9.28
CA ASN A 64 10.18 13.21 -9.40
C ASN A 64 8.70 13.03 -9.83
N CYS A 65 7.80 13.85 -9.27
CA CYS A 65 6.39 13.85 -9.69
C CYS A 65 6.25 14.28 -11.16
N HIS A 66 6.96 15.32 -11.58
CA HIS A 66 6.91 15.81 -12.96
C HIS A 66 7.48 14.83 -13.99
N THR A 67 8.38 13.93 -13.58
CA THR A 67 8.96 12.90 -14.47
C THR A 67 8.23 11.56 -14.40
N GLY A 68 7.07 11.50 -13.74
CA GLY A 68 6.28 10.27 -13.60
C GLY A 68 6.76 9.30 -12.51
N ASN A 69 7.82 9.66 -11.78
CA ASN A 69 8.38 8.85 -10.70
C ASN A 69 7.78 9.26 -9.34
N ILE A 70 6.46 9.23 -9.25
CA ILE A 70 5.71 9.73 -8.08
C ILE A 70 6.03 8.96 -6.79
N GLN A 71 6.37 7.67 -6.89
CA GLN A 71 6.79 6.83 -5.76
C GLN A 71 8.06 7.36 -5.07
N TRP A 72 8.85 8.19 -5.74
CA TRP A 72 10.04 8.87 -5.19
C TRP A 72 9.79 10.34 -4.90
N CYS A 73 8.55 10.71 -4.64
CA CYS A 73 8.20 12.07 -4.25
C CYS A 73 9.00 12.49 -3.02
N LYS A 74 9.69 13.65 -3.11
CA LYS A 74 10.49 14.18 -1.98
C LYS A 74 9.64 14.74 -0.82
N HIS A 75 8.36 14.96 -1.08
CA HIS A 75 7.42 15.59 -0.16
C HIS A 75 6.15 14.75 -0.04
N HIS A 76 6.31 13.42 -0.04
CA HIS A 76 5.18 12.54 0.20
C HIS A 76 4.72 12.64 1.66
N ILE A 77 3.45 12.39 1.87
CA ILE A 77 2.81 12.31 3.19
C ILE A 77 2.20 10.93 3.30
N GLY A 78 2.65 10.14 4.28
CA GLY A 78 2.14 8.80 4.55
C GLY A 78 0.88 8.85 5.41
N VAL A 79 -0.20 8.25 4.90
CA VAL A 79 -1.43 8.02 5.68
C VAL A 79 -1.10 7.06 6.84
N GLY A 80 -1.53 7.38 8.06
CA GLY A 80 -1.24 6.57 9.24
C GLY A 80 0.18 6.73 9.81
N VAL A 81 1.04 7.57 9.19
CA VAL A 81 2.42 7.85 9.63
C VAL A 81 2.66 9.34 9.80
N ASP A 82 2.44 10.13 8.74
CA ASP A 82 2.64 11.59 8.76
C ASP A 82 1.33 12.35 9.02
N ARG A 83 0.21 11.67 8.88
CA ARG A 83 -1.15 12.17 9.14
C ARG A 83 -2.05 11.03 9.60
N ASP A 84 -3.23 11.37 10.10
CA ASP A 84 -4.22 10.38 10.53
C ASP A 84 -4.55 9.37 9.43
N GLY A 85 -4.64 8.11 9.87
CA GLY A 85 -4.81 6.92 9.07
C GLY A 85 -6.17 6.26 9.22
N ALA A 86 -6.21 4.98 8.88
CA ALA A 86 -7.43 4.22 8.64
C ALA A 86 -7.91 3.36 9.82
N PHE A 87 -7.23 3.33 10.97
CA PHE A 87 -7.76 2.67 12.17
C PHE A 87 -8.80 3.56 12.85
N ALA A 88 -9.82 3.95 12.09
CA ALA A 88 -10.91 4.84 12.47
C ALA A 88 -12.17 4.49 11.67
N GLU A 89 -13.31 5.05 12.08
CA GLU A 89 -14.56 4.93 11.34
C GLU A 89 -14.50 5.64 9.98
N PHE A 90 -13.73 6.74 9.90
CA PHE A 90 -13.55 7.52 8.68
C PHE A 90 -12.08 7.88 8.46
N VAL A 91 -11.66 7.88 7.20
CA VAL A 91 -10.37 8.42 6.77
C VAL A 91 -10.59 9.39 5.60
N CYS A 92 -9.93 10.55 5.66
CA CYS A 92 -9.99 11.54 4.58
C CYS A 92 -8.72 11.48 3.76
N ILE A 93 -8.83 11.20 2.45
CA ILE A 93 -7.69 11.17 1.52
C ILE A 93 -8.01 11.96 0.24
N PRO A 94 -7.01 12.45 -0.49
CA PRO A 94 -7.24 13.08 -1.79
C PRO A 94 -7.88 12.10 -2.78
N ALA A 95 -8.83 12.58 -3.58
CA ALA A 95 -9.53 11.75 -4.57
C ALA A 95 -8.58 11.01 -5.53
N ARG A 96 -7.43 11.60 -5.89
CA ARG A 96 -6.41 10.95 -6.72
C ARG A 96 -5.75 9.73 -6.08
N ASN A 97 -5.86 9.58 -4.77
CA ASN A 97 -5.35 8.43 -4.02
C ASN A 97 -6.43 7.35 -3.81
N VAL A 98 -7.67 7.62 -4.21
CA VAL A 98 -8.78 6.67 -4.09
C VAL A 98 -8.76 5.70 -5.27
N ILE A 99 -8.93 4.42 -4.98
CA ILE A 99 -8.99 3.32 -5.96
C ILE A 99 -10.36 2.67 -5.85
N ALA A 100 -11.15 2.75 -6.93
CA ALA A 100 -12.42 2.04 -7.03
C ALA A 100 -12.19 0.52 -7.05
N ILE A 101 -12.95 -0.22 -6.28
CA ILE A 101 -12.81 -1.66 -6.09
C ILE A 101 -14.01 -2.38 -6.68
N ASP A 102 -13.74 -3.47 -7.40
CA ASP A 102 -14.77 -4.37 -7.89
C ASP A 102 -15.47 -5.06 -6.69
N GLU A 103 -16.80 -5.04 -6.69
CA GLU A 103 -17.62 -5.60 -5.61
C GLU A 103 -17.48 -7.11 -5.44
N SER A 104 -17.01 -7.81 -6.46
CA SER A 104 -16.76 -9.26 -6.40
C SER A 104 -15.55 -9.65 -5.56
N LEU A 105 -14.64 -8.70 -5.27
CA LEU A 105 -13.45 -8.97 -4.49
C LEU A 105 -13.77 -9.02 -2.99
N PRO A 106 -13.32 -10.04 -2.25
CA PRO A 106 -13.49 -10.12 -0.80
C PRO A 106 -12.81 -8.95 -0.07
N GLU A 107 -13.43 -8.43 0.98
CA GLU A 107 -12.91 -7.28 1.75
C GLU A 107 -11.57 -7.57 2.43
N ASP A 108 -11.40 -8.78 2.94
CA ASP A 108 -10.15 -9.23 3.55
C ASP A 108 -8.99 -9.22 2.55
N VAL A 109 -9.25 -9.52 1.27
CA VAL A 109 -8.26 -9.41 0.18
C VAL A 109 -7.97 -7.95 -0.15
N VAL A 110 -8.99 -7.10 -0.28
CA VAL A 110 -8.82 -5.69 -0.62
C VAL A 110 -8.11 -4.92 0.49
N SER A 111 -8.32 -5.30 1.75
CA SER A 111 -7.75 -4.60 2.89
C SER A 111 -6.22 -4.53 2.88
N PHE A 112 -5.52 -5.45 2.18
CA PHE A 112 -4.06 -5.43 2.06
C PHE A 112 -3.54 -5.03 0.66
N PHE A 113 -4.33 -4.26 -0.10
CA PHE A 113 -3.91 -3.80 -1.43
C PHE A 113 -2.67 -2.90 -1.44
N ASP A 114 -2.35 -2.25 -0.34
CA ASP A 114 -1.06 -1.56 -0.19
C ASP A 114 0.10 -2.55 -0.36
N ALA A 115 0.09 -3.65 0.38
CA ALA A 115 1.09 -4.70 0.27
C ALA A 115 1.13 -5.34 -1.13
N PHE A 116 -0.05 -5.51 -1.77
CA PHE A 116 -0.17 -5.99 -3.14
C PHE A 116 0.45 -5.02 -4.15
N GLY A 117 0.22 -3.72 -3.99
CA GLY A 117 0.82 -2.66 -4.81
C GLY A 117 2.35 -2.66 -4.72
N ASN A 118 2.89 -2.74 -3.51
CA ASN A 118 4.33 -2.82 -3.26
C ASN A 118 4.96 -4.07 -3.91
N ALA A 119 4.32 -5.22 -3.77
CA ALA A 119 4.76 -6.48 -4.38
C ALA A 119 4.74 -6.41 -5.91
N THR A 120 3.66 -5.87 -6.49
CA THR A 120 3.48 -5.71 -7.93
C THR A 120 4.53 -4.77 -8.51
N HIS A 121 4.72 -3.61 -7.91
CA HIS A 121 5.72 -2.65 -8.34
C HIS A 121 7.11 -3.26 -8.33
N THR A 122 7.50 -3.93 -7.25
CA THR A 122 8.82 -4.55 -7.13
C THR A 122 9.02 -5.68 -8.14
N ALA A 123 8.04 -6.58 -8.27
CA ALA A 123 8.14 -7.73 -9.14
C ALA A 123 8.23 -7.32 -10.64
N LEU A 124 7.49 -6.29 -11.05
CA LEU A 124 7.42 -5.87 -12.45
C LEU A 124 8.49 -4.83 -12.86
N MET A 125 9.43 -4.49 -11.98
CA MET A 125 10.53 -3.57 -12.30
C MET A 125 11.52 -4.15 -13.33
N PHE A 126 11.55 -5.47 -13.48
CA PHE A 126 12.44 -6.17 -14.40
C PHE A 126 11.67 -7.16 -15.27
N PRO A 127 12.17 -7.52 -16.46
CA PRO A 127 11.60 -8.61 -17.26
C PRO A 127 11.58 -9.91 -16.47
N LEU A 128 10.44 -10.60 -16.48
CA LEU A 128 10.26 -11.85 -15.71
C LEU A 128 10.07 -13.08 -16.60
N ILE A 129 9.66 -12.90 -17.85
CA ILE A 129 9.31 -14.01 -18.74
C ILE A 129 10.53 -14.89 -19.00
N GLY A 130 10.44 -16.14 -18.58
CA GLY A 130 11.52 -17.13 -18.74
C GLY A 130 12.66 -17.04 -17.73
N GLU A 131 12.65 -16.03 -16.83
CA GLU A 131 13.71 -15.81 -15.85
C GLU A 131 13.54 -16.68 -14.59
N ASP A 132 14.65 -16.91 -13.90
CA ASP A 132 14.68 -17.48 -12.55
C ASP A 132 14.70 -16.34 -11.53
N VAL A 133 13.74 -16.34 -10.61
CA VAL A 133 13.55 -15.27 -9.63
C VAL A 133 13.82 -15.79 -8.23
N LEU A 134 14.65 -15.08 -7.48
CA LEU A 134 14.86 -15.29 -6.04
C LEU A 134 14.20 -14.15 -5.25
N ILE A 135 13.36 -14.51 -4.30
CA ILE A 135 12.72 -13.59 -3.36
C ILE A 135 13.25 -13.89 -1.96
N THR A 136 13.85 -12.90 -1.31
CA THR A 136 14.31 -13.00 0.06
C THR A 136 13.28 -12.39 1.01
N GLY A 137 12.69 -13.23 1.86
CA GLY A 137 11.59 -12.88 2.77
C GLY A 137 10.24 -13.43 2.31
N ALA A 138 9.70 -14.40 3.05
CA ALA A 138 8.39 -15.01 2.83
C ALA A 138 7.29 -14.35 3.68
N GLY A 139 7.39 -13.04 3.90
CA GLY A 139 6.30 -12.23 4.46
C GLY A 139 5.20 -11.97 3.41
N PRO A 140 4.12 -11.24 3.78
CA PRO A 140 2.99 -10.99 2.87
C PRO A 140 3.43 -10.47 1.49
N ILE A 141 4.29 -9.45 1.45
CA ILE A 141 4.80 -8.88 0.19
C ILE A 141 5.57 -9.92 -0.62
N GLY A 142 6.46 -10.70 0.02
CA GLY A 142 7.24 -11.72 -0.68
C GLY A 142 6.39 -12.84 -1.27
N ILE A 143 5.37 -13.30 -0.55
CA ILE A 143 4.43 -14.33 -1.03
C ILE A 143 3.63 -13.80 -2.22
N ILE A 144 3.09 -12.59 -2.12
CA ILE A 144 2.36 -11.93 -3.21
C ILE A 144 3.25 -11.74 -4.43
N ALA A 145 4.49 -11.23 -4.23
CA ALA A 145 5.46 -11.06 -5.31
C ALA A 145 5.77 -12.38 -6.02
N GLY A 146 5.87 -13.49 -5.25
CA GLY A 146 6.04 -14.83 -5.81
C GLY A 146 4.92 -15.25 -6.74
N GLY A 147 3.67 -15.00 -6.34
CA GLY A 147 2.49 -15.22 -7.17
C GLY A 147 2.51 -14.36 -8.45
N ILE A 148 2.83 -13.08 -8.30
CA ILE A 148 2.94 -12.14 -9.44
C ILE A 148 4.03 -12.57 -10.41
N CYS A 149 5.24 -12.89 -9.94
CA CYS A 149 6.33 -13.36 -10.77
C CYS A 149 5.94 -14.61 -11.56
N LYS A 150 5.27 -15.57 -10.91
CA LYS A 150 4.81 -16.79 -11.57
C LYS A 150 3.75 -16.49 -12.62
N TYR A 151 2.78 -15.64 -12.30
CA TYR A 151 1.73 -15.22 -13.24
C TYR A 151 2.31 -14.47 -14.44
N ALA A 152 3.33 -13.63 -14.23
CA ALA A 152 4.02 -12.86 -15.28
C ALA A 152 4.94 -13.71 -16.17
N GLY A 153 5.10 -15.02 -15.90
CA GLY A 153 5.82 -15.94 -16.76
C GLY A 153 7.25 -16.27 -16.34
N ALA A 154 7.60 -16.05 -15.08
CA ALA A 154 8.88 -16.51 -14.54
C ALA A 154 8.99 -18.04 -14.65
N ARG A 155 10.16 -18.53 -15.09
CA ARG A 155 10.45 -19.95 -15.25
C ARG A 155 10.46 -20.66 -13.90
N ARG A 156 11.18 -20.09 -12.93
CA ARG A 156 11.25 -20.58 -11.55
C ARG A 156 11.12 -19.39 -10.59
N VAL A 157 10.44 -19.61 -9.48
CA VAL A 157 10.39 -18.66 -8.38
C VAL A 157 10.79 -19.40 -7.10
N VAL A 158 11.82 -18.92 -6.45
CA VAL A 158 12.31 -19.43 -5.17
C VAL A 158 12.12 -18.35 -4.13
N ILE A 159 11.48 -18.69 -3.01
CA ILE A 159 11.29 -17.78 -1.87
C ILE A 159 12.04 -18.37 -0.68
N THR A 160 12.77 -17.53 0.03
CA THR A 160 13.50 -17.91 1.24
C THR A 160 13.12 -17.03 2.42
N ASP A 161 13.19 -17.58 3.63
CA ASP A 161 13.03 -16.81 4.87
C ASP A 161 13.97 -17.40 5.94
N VAL A 162 14.30 -16.60 6.95
CA VAL A 162 15.05 -17.03 8.14
C VAL A 162 14.12 -17.55 9.24
N ASN A 163 12.83 -17.35 9.10
CA ASN A 163 11.81 -17.80 10.04
C ASN A 163 11.18 -19.10 9.51
N GLU A 164 11.38 -20.20 10.22
CA GLU A 164 10.88 -21.53 9.86
C GLU A 164 9.35 -21.61 9.75
N TYR A 165 8.61 -20.70 10.41
CA TYR A 165 7.15 -20.63 10.31
C TYR A 165 6.68 -20.14 8.93
N ARG A 166 7.50 -19.39 8.22
CA ARG A 166 7.20 -18.81 6.90
C ARG A 166 7.76 -19.66 5.78
#